data_c8e10446ec043473f10ee92053087e86
#
_entry.id   c8e10446ec043473f10ee92053087e86
#
_cell.length_a   1.000
_cell.length_b   1.000
_cell.length_c   1.000
_cell.angle_alpha   90.00
_cell.angle_beta   90.00
_cell.angle_gamma   90.00
#
_symmetry.space_group_name_H-M   'P 1'
#
loop_
_entity.id
_entity.type
_entity.pdbx_description
1 polymer ?
#
loop_
_entity_poly.entity_id
_entity_poly.type
_entity_poly.pdbx_seq_one_letter_code
_entity_poly.pdbx_strand_id
1 'polypeptide(L)'
;VVPKAAVGRIFYLRRPAAATIKESQPAAAPFSTGDGCETRCYLAGSAALAAAIGNRPEDDKMQISFAPPASVEAGALVLGVFADGVLSTAAAAVDKRSKGALSRALKAAPKFKGGRDETLALYGVAGADQIVLFGLGKPEEVDAVRLQRAGGTVAALLNQARIDAATAQLDGVVLDGQGAGAAAAEFAFGARLRAWRFERYRTTEKAEAKPTLKSLAVQTGDAAAAKKAFARADAVAQGVFLTRELVSEPANILHPESFAAKAKELADLGVEVEILGEKQMRKLGMGALLGVGQGSARESQLVVLQWKGAGGKRKDEAPIAFVGKGVTFDTGGISLKPGQGMWDMKWDMGGAGVVTGLFKALALRKAKVNAVGVLGLVENMPAGDAQRPGDIVTSMSGQTIEVWNTDAEGRLVLADALWYTQDRFKPKTMVNLATLTGAVIIALGTDHAGLFSNDDALAEKLAAAGKAVEEKLWRLPLADAYDKQIDSDIADMKNITGSRDAGSIIGGQFLQRFVNKVPWAHLDIAGTTWSSKDTPTVPKGATAFGVRLLDRFVTDNYEG
;
A
#
# COMPACT_ATOMS: atom_id res chain seq x y z
N VAL A 1 10.44 52.50 -19.23
CA VAL A 1 9.17 52.92 -19.87
C VAL A 1 8.14 51.84 -19.64
N VAL A 2 7.25 52.11 -18.66
CA VAL A 2 6.13 51.24 -18.27
C VAL A 2 4.85 51.82 -18.89
N PRO A 3 3.94 51.05 -19.50
CA PRO A 3 2.58 51.51 -19.77
C PRO A 3 1.62 51.09 -18.64
N LYS A 4 0.77 52.05 -18.26
CA LYS A 4 -0.24 52.03 -17.24
C LYS A 4 -1.48 51.18 -17.59
N ALA A 5 -2.08 50.72 -16.49
CA ALA A 5 -3.33 50.02 -16.29
C ALA A 5 -4.56 50.48 -17.14
N ALA A 6 -5.42 49.50 -17.43
CA ALA A 6 -6.83 49.71 -17.76
C ALA A 6 -7.71 49.15 -16.62
N VAL A 7 -8.46 50.04 -15.99
CA VAL A 7 -9.46 49.75 -14.96
C VAL A 7 -10.76 49.33 -15.66
N GLY A 8 -11.18 48.09 -15.49
CA GLY A 8 -12.46 47.59 -15.95
C GLY A 8 -13.59 47.83 -14.93
N ARG A 9 -14.65 48.46 -15.36
CA ARG A 9 -15.87 48.78 -14.58
C ARG A 9 -16.66 47.54 -14.22
N ILE A 10 -17.01 47.44 -12.92
CA ILE A 10 -17.95 46.48 -12.40
C ILE A 10 -19.37 46.91 -12.73
N PHE A 11 -20.13 46.09 -13.49
CA PHE A 11 -21.57 46.28 -13.73
C PHE A 11 -22.37 45.54 -12.63
N TYR A 12 -23.14 46.32 -11.85
CA TYR A 12 -24.19 45.79 -10.98
C TYR A 12 -25.42 45.44 -11.79
N LEU A 13 -25.80 44.18 -11.87
CA LEU A 13 -27.09 43.75 -12.39
C LEU A 13 -28.13 43.82 -11.25
N ARG A 14 -29.19 44.58 -11.48
CA ARG A 14 -30.37 44.72 -10.63
C ARG A 14 -31.16 43.41 -10.56
N ARG A 15 -31.57 42.98 -9.36
CA ARG A 15 -32.51 41.91 -9.14
C ARG A 15 -33.92 42.31 -9.63
N PRO A 16 -34.72 41.40 -10.21
CA PRO A 16 -36.15 41.60 -10.38
C PRO A 16 -36.90 41.27 -9.08
N ALA A 17 -38.06 41.92 -8.91
CA ALA A 17 -38.91 41.93 -7.74
C ALA A 17 -39.50 40.54 -7.41
N ALA A 18 -39.67 40.29 -6.11
CA ALA A 18 -40.27 39.09 -5.54
C ALA A 18 -41.77 38.99 -5.84
N ALA A 19 -42.22 37.86 -6.36
CA ALA A 19 -43.64 37.49 -6.40
C ALA A 19 -44.02 36.82 -5.10
N THR A 20 -45.05 37.34 -4.46
CA THR A 20 -45.62 36.86 -3.19
C THR A 20 -46.44 35.60 -3.42
N ILE A 21 -45.96 34.45 -2.91
CA ILE A 21 -46.75 33.21 -2.83
C ILE A 21 -47.33 33.13 -1.42
N LYS A 22 -48.64 33.05 -1.32
CA LYS A 22 -49.35 32.79 -0.05
C LYS A 22 -49.19 31.32 0.33
N GLU A 23 -48.49 31.07 1.42
CA GLU A 23 -48.48 29.75 2.07
C GLU A 23 -49.70 29.57 2.96
N SER A 24 -50.45 28.49 2.72
CA SER A 24 -51.46 27.95 3.64
C SER A 24 -50.78 26.97 4.59
N GLN A 25 -50.75 27.28 5.87
CA GLN A 25 -50.25 26.38 6.92
C GLN A 25 -51.27 25.26 7.21
N PRO A 26 -50.85 24.01 7.34
CA PRO A 26 -51.63 23.01 8.07
C PRO A 26 -51.24 23.02 9.56
N ALA A 27 -52.28 22.82 10.41
CA ALA A 27 -52.21 22.87 11.87
C ALA A 27 -51.25 21.84 12.47
N ALA A 28 -50.48 22.28 13.48
CA ALA A 28 -49.59 21.44 14.28
C ALA A 28 -50.40 20.54 15.24
N ALA A 29 -50.12 19.25 15.20
CA ALA A 29 -50.46 18.28 16.24
C ALA A 29 -49.34 18.22 17.31
N PRO A 30 -49.69 17.97 18.60
CA PRO A 30 -48.72 18.04 19.67
C PRO A 30 -47.78 16.82 19.67
N PHE A 31 -46.48 17.08 19.76
CA PHE A 31 -45.45 16.06 19.98
C PHE A 31 -45.51 15.55 21.42
N SER A 32 -45.68 14.24 21.59
CA SER A 32 -45.42 13.55 22.85
C SER A 32 -43.95 13.21 22.95
N THR A 33 -43.31 13.61 24.03
CA THR A 33 -41.95 13.21 24.42
C THR A 33 -41.94 11.73 24.79
N GLY A 34 -41.26 10.92 23.95
CA GLY A 34 -40.97 9.53 24.26
C GLY A 34 -39.48 9.27 23.98
N ASP A 35 -38.75 9.00 25.07
CA ASP A 35 -37.33 8.76 25.12
C ASP A 35 -36.89 7.50 24.33
N GLY A 36 -35.78 7.61 23.62
CA GLY A 36 -34.83 6.49 23.57
C GLY A 36 -34.84 5.54 22.38
N CYS A 37 -35.05 5.97 21.11
CA CYS A 37 -34.99 5.00 19.99
C CYS A 37 -34.17 5.38 18.73
N GLU A 38 -33.59 6.56 18.63
CA GLU A 38 -32.95 6.95 17.37
C GLU A 38 -31.47 6.55 17.22
N THR A 39 -30.77 6.31 18.31
CA THR A 39 -29.32 5.96 18.25
C THR A 39 -29.07 4.49 17.93
N ARG A 40 -30.06 3.61 18.09
CA ARG A 40 -29.90 2.16 17.82
C ARG A 40 -30.09 1.74 16.36
N CYS A 41 -30.77 2.52 15.54
CA CYS A 41 -31.03 2.15 14.14
C CYS A 41 -29.80 2.38 13.20
N TYR A 42 -28.96 3.36 13.47
CA TYR A 42 -27.75 3.59 12.66
C TYR A 42 -26.65 2.55 12.92
N LEU A 43 -26.50 2.09 14.15
CA LEU A 43 -25.49 1.08 14.52
C LEU A 43 -25.87 -0.33 14.06
N ALA A 44 -27.17 -0.65 13.97
CA ALA A 44 -27.64 -1.94 13.46
C ALA A 44 -27.45 -2.06 11.93
N GLY A 45 -27.54 -0.95 11.19
CA GLY A 45 -27.32 -0.95 9.74
C GLY A 45 -25.88 -1.21 9.33
N SER A 46 -24.89 -0.72 10.07
CA SER A 46 -23.48 -0.92 9.76
C SER A 46 -22.99 -2.35 10.07
N ALA A 47 -23.45 -2.94 11.16
CA ALA A 47 -23.12 -4.32 11.51
C ALA A 47 -23.80 -5.34 10.59
N ALA A 48 -25.04 -5.09 10.17
CA ALA A 48 -25.76 -5.91 9.20
C ALA A 48 -25.16 -5.81 7.79
N LEU A 49 -24.67 -4.63 7.39
CA LEU A 49 -23.98 -4.44 6.13
C LEU A 49 -22.61 -5.13 6.14
N ALA A 50 -21.88 -5.06 7.23
CA ALA A 50 -20.60 -5.77 7.40
C ALA A 50 -20.77 -7.31 7.39
N ALA A 51 -21.86 -7.82 7.96
CA ALA A 51 -22.19 -9.24 7.96
C ALA A 51 -22.73 -9.73 6.60
N ALA A 52 -23.44 -8.88 5.84
CA ALA A 52 -23.96 -9.21 4.51
C ALA A 52 -22.88 -9.16 3.41
N ILE A 53 -21.76 -8.49 3.68
CA ILE A 53 -20.60 -8.39 2.76
C ILE A 53 -19.52 -9.40 3.22
N GLY A 54 -19.93 -10.63 3.53
CA GLY A 54 -19.04 -11.71 3.98
C GLY A 54 -17.81 -11.89 3.11
N ASN A 55 -16.71 -12.34 3.72
CA ASN A 55 -15.49 -12.74 3.03
C ASN A 55 -15.85 -13.61 1.82
N ARG A 56 -15.37 -13.22 0.63
CA ARG A 56 -15.47 -14.11 -0.53
C ARG A 56 -14.87 -15.46 -0.19
N PRO A 57 -15.52 -16.57 -0.57
CA PRO A 57 -14.93 -17.89 -0.46
C PRO A 57 -13.55 -17.91 -1.14
N GLU A 58 -12.62 -18.68 -0.63
CA GLU A 58 -11.29 -18.87 -1.24
C GLU A 58 -11.32 -19.36 -2.68
N ASP A 59 -12.44 -19.93 -3.10
CA ASP A 59 -12.68 -20.51 -4.44
C ASP A 59 -12.67 -19.49 -5.59
N ASP A 60 -12.76 -18.19 -5.30
CA ASP A 60 -12.76 -17.12 -6.33
C ASP A 60 -11.34 -16.57 -6.66
N LYS A 61 -10.30 -17.13 -6.04
CA LYS A 61 -8.91 -16.73 -6.29
C LYS A 61 -8.31 -17.53 -7.44
N MET A 62 -7.59 -16.84 -8.36
CA MET A 62 -6.81 -17.50 -9.40
C MET A 62 -5.88 -18.56 -8.77
N GLN A 63 -6.05 -19.82 -9.20
CA GLN A 63 -5.24 -20.94 -8.75
C GLN A 63 -3.94 -21.00 -9.56
N ILE A 64 -2.81 -21.19 -8.90
CA ILE A 64 -1.50 -21.35 -9.53
C ILE A 64 -0.96 -22.74 -9.17
N SER A 65 -0.53 -23.48 -10.19
CA SER A 65 0.06 -24.80 -10.04
C SER A 65 1.39 -24.91 -10.77
N PHE A 66 2.25 -25.84 -10.34
CA PHE A 66 3.55 -26.10 -10.95
C PHE A 66 3.64 -27.57 -11.38
N ALA A 67 4.16 -27.78 -12.60
CA ALA A 67 4.29 -29.10 -13.19
C ALA A 67 5.60 -29.23 -14.00
N PRO A 68 6.12 -30.45 -14.22
CA PRO A 68 7.17 -30.68 -15.19
C PRO A 68 6.74 -30.27 -16.61
N PRO A 69 7.68 -30.00 -17.53
CA PRO A 69 7.37 -29.72 -18.93
C PRO A 69 6.56 -30.86 -19.58
N ALA A 70 5.45 -30.48 -20.22
CA ALA A 70 4.59 -31.41 -20.95
C ALA A 70 4.02 -30.71 -22.19
N SER A 71 3.59 -31.52 -23.20
CA SER A 71 2.90 -31.00 -24.36
C SER A 71 1.55 -30.39 -23.97
N VAL A 72 1.24 -29.23 -24.53
CA VAL A 72 -0.08 -28.59 -24.42
C VAL A 72 -0.71 -28.62 -25.78
N GLU A 73 -1.85 -29.34 -25.91
CA GLU A 73 -2.51 -29.59 -27.17
C GLU A 73 -3.76 -28.74 -27.41
N ALA A 74 -4.24 -28.04 -26.36
CA ALA A 74 -5.39 -27.15 -26.42
C ALA A 74 -5.30 -26.04 -25.36
N GLY A 75 -6.14 -25.00 -25.52
CA GLY A 75 -6.22 -23.86 -24.57
C GLY A 75 -5.18 -22.78 -24.82
N ALA A 76 -4.95 -21.96 -23.81
CA ALA A 76 -4.00 -20.85 -23.89
C ALA A 76 -2.59 -21.27 -23.43
N LEU A 77 -1.59 -20.98 -24.26
CA LEU A 77 -0.18 -21.27 -24.01
C LEU A 77 0.64 -19.98 -23.90
N VAL A 78 1.51 -19.90 -22.91
CA VAL A 78 2.36 -18.73 -22.65
C VAL A 78 3.83 -19.13 -22.77
N LEU A 79 4.62 -18.40 -23.60
CA LEU A 79 5.99 -18.76 -23.95
C LEU A 79 6.90 -17.54 -23.90
N GLY A 80 8.10 -17.69 -23.35
CA GLY A 80 9.13 -16.66 -23.31
C GLY A 80 9.93 -16.55 -24.60
N VAL A 81 10.25 -15.32 -24.99
CA VAL A 81 11.13 -14.99 -26.12
C VAL A 81 12.19 -14.01 -25.66
N PHE A 82 13.45 -14.32 -25.89
CA PHE A 82 14.57 -13.43 -25.60
C PHE A 82 14.68 -12.33 -26.66
N ALA A 83 15.57 -11.37 -26.40
CA ALA A 83 15.87 -10.30 -27.34
C ALA A 83 16.17 -10.83 -28.74
N ASP A 84 15.90 -10.00 -29.73
CA ASP A 84 16.10 -10.30 -31.17
C ASP A 84 15.30 -11.53 -31.68
N GLY A 85 14.23 -11.89 -30.97
CA GLY A 85 13.31 -12.97 -31.34
C GLY A 85 13.89 -14.38 -31.08
N VAL A 86 14.90 -14.51 -30.23
CA VAL A 86 15.47 -15.80 -29.83
C VAL A 86 14.47 -16.55 -28.96
N LEU A 87 14.03 -17.73 -29.39
CA LEU A 87 13.07 -18.55 -28.68
C LEU A 87 13.67 -19.18 -27.44
N SER A 88 12.93 -19.18 -26.30
CA SER A 88 13.28 -20.01 -25.14
C SER A 88 13.22 -21.50 -25.52
N THR A 89 13.78 -22.39 -24.68
CA THR A 89 13.73 -23.85 -24.92
C THR A 89 12.31 -24.34 -25.17
N ALA A 90 11.35 -23.90 -24.35
CA ALA A 90 9.95 -24.25 -24.52
C ALA A 90 9.35 -23.71 -25.83
N ALA A 91 9.62 -22.44 -26.14
CA ALA A 91 9.15 -21.82 -27.39
C ALA A 91 9.76 -22.49 -28.62
N ALA A 92 11.03 -22.85 -28.62
CA ALA A 92 11.70 -23.57 -29.70
C ALA A 92 11.12 -24.98 -29.91
N ALA A 93 10.77 -25.67 -28.83
CA ALA A 93 10.09 -26.99 -28.93
C ALA A 93 8.71 -26.86 -29.58
N VAL A 94 7.93 -25.83 -29.24
CA VAL A 94 6.63 -25.53 -29.87
C VAL A 94 6.81 -25.14 -31.33
N ASP A 95 7.79 -24.29 -31.65
CA ASP A 95 8.09 -23.88 -33.03
C ASP A 95 8.45 -25.09 -33.93
N LYS A 96 9.29 -25.99 -33.44
CA LYS A 96 9.66 -27.22 -34.13
C LYS A 96 8.44 -28.10 -34.42
N ARG A 97 7.57 -28.35 -33.42
CA ARG A 97 6.35 -29.15 -33.59
C ARG A 97 5.37 -28.50 -34.58
N SER A 98 5.28 -27.17 -34.60
CA SER A 98 4.42 -26.41 -35.50
C SER A 98 5.09 -26.05 -36.85
N LYS A 99 6.17 -26.75 -37.21
CA LYS A 99 6.92 -26.53 -38.46
C LYS A 99 7.31 -25.06 -38.70
N GLY A 100 7.81 -24.38 -37.67
CA GLY A 100 8.29 -23.01 -37.74
C GLY A 100 7.22 -21.91 -37.66
N ALA A 101 6.04 -22.25 -37.10
CA ALA A 101 4.93 -21.29 -37.04
C ALA A 101 5.24 -20.06 -36.17
N LEU A 102 5.91 -20.24 -35.02
CA LEU A 102 6.30 -19.11 -34.15
C LEU A 102 7.37 -18.23 -34.81
N SER A 103 8.38 -18.84 -35.43
CA SER A 103 9.41 -18.12 -36.18
C SER A 103 8.84 -17.28 -37.32
N ARG A 104 7.83 -17.80 -38.05
CA ARG A 104 7.14 -17.03 -39.10
C ARG A 104 6.32 -15.88 -38.48
N ALA A 105 5.61 -16.12 -37.38
CA ALA A 105 4.83 -15.10 -36.70
C ALA A 105 5.72 -13.94 -36.19
N LEU A 106 6.88 -14.26 -35.61
CA LEU A 106 7.85 -13.26 -35.15
C LEU A 106 8.38 -12.40 -36.31
N LYS A 107 8.68 -13.02 -37.45
CA LYS A 107 9.09 -12.28 -38.68
C LYS A 107 7.96 -11.35 -39.18
N ALA A 108 6.71 -11.76 -39.05
CA ALA A 108 5.55 -10.95 -39.45
C ALA A 108 5.19 -9.84 -38.44
N ALA A 109 5.74 -9.89 -37.21
CA ALA A 109 5.51 -8.94 -36.14
C ALA A 109 6.79 -8.13 -35.79
N PRO A 110 7.31 -7.25 -36.67
CA PRO A 110 8.61 -6.61 -36.53
C PRO A 110 8.71 -5.67 -35.33
N LYS A 111 7.58 -5.29 -34.72
CA LYS A 111 7.53 -4.46 -33.51
C LYS A 111 7.85 -5.26 -32.24
N PHE A 112 7.60 -6.56 -32.22
CA PHE A 112 7.95 -7.43 -31.12
C PHE A 112 9.41 -7.87 -31.25
N LYS A 113 10.25 -7.45 -30.32
CA LYS A 113 11.68 -7.75 -30.30
C LYS A 113 12.09 -8.67 -29.15
N GLY A 114 11.12 -9.14 -28.36
CA GLY A 114 11.41 -9.90 -27.13
C GLY A 114 11.94 -9.03 -25.99
N GLY A 115 11.76 -7.71 -26.06
CA GLY A 115 12.16 -6.75 -25.05
C GLY A 115 11.27 -6.80 -23.79
N ARG A 116 11.71 -6.08 -22.74
CA ARG A 116 10.96 -5.98 -21.48
C ARG A 116 9.55 -5.42 -21.73
N ASP A 117 8.55 -6.04 -21.11
CA ASP A 117 7.12 -5.70 -21.17
C ASP A 117 6.48 -5.86 -22.58
N GLU A 118 7.22 -6.35 -23.58
CA GLU A 118 6.66 -6.66 -24.88
C GLU A 118 5.87 -7.96 -24.86
N THR A 119 4.76 -8.00 -25.59
CA THR A 119 3.93 -9.18 -25.75
C THR A 119 3.41 -9.29 -27.19
N LEU A 120 3.15 -10.55 -27.63
CA LEU A 120 2.55 -10.85 -28.92
C LEU A 120 1.54 -11.99 -28.75
N ALA A 121 0.28 -11.74 -29.09
CA ALA A 121 -0.77 -12.76 -29.09
C ALA A 121 -0.92 -13.38 -30.50
N LEU A 122 -0.97 -14.69 -30.55
CA LEU A 122 -1.18 -15.49 -31.77
C LEU A 122 -2.41 -16.40 -31.56
N TYR A 123 -3.21 -16.58 -32.59
CA TYR A 123 -4.44 -17.37 -32.51
C TYR A 123 -4.40 -18.53 -33.50
N GLY A 124 -4.88 -19.72 -33.08
CA GLY A 124 -4.97 -20.89 -33.94
C GLY A 124 -3.60 -21.42 -34.42
N VAL A 125 -2.55 -21.22 -33.63
CA VAL A 125 -1.18 -21.63 -33.98
C VAL A 125 -0.76 -22.83 -33.13
N ALA A 126 -0.10 -23.79 -33.74
CA ALA A 126 0.48 -24.96 -33.07
C ALA A 126 -0.52 -25.84 -32.28
N GLY A 127 -1.81 -25.81 -32.64
CA GLY A 127 -2.88 -26.55 -31.96
C GLY A 127 -3.42 -25.86 -30.68
N ALA A 128 -2.83 -24.74 -30.26
CA ALA A 128 -3.36 -23.94 -29.16
C ALA A 128 -4.40 -22.93 -29.67
N ASP A 129 -5.44 -22.66 -28.85
CA ASP A 129 -6.44 -21.64 -29.18
C ASP A 129 -5.81 -20.26 -29.22
N GLN A 130 -4.92 -20.00 -28.26
CA GLN A 130 -4.14 -18.77 -28.18
C GLN A 130 -2.72 -19.05 -27.66
N ILE A 131 -1.72 -18.40 -28.27
CA ILE A 131 -0.36 -18.33 -27.73
C ILE A 131 -0.06 -16.89 -27.35
N VAL A 132 0.39 -16.66 -26.13
CA VAL A 132 0.94 -15.38 -25.67
C VAL A 132 2.45 -15.50 -25.59
N LEU A 133 3.16 -14.81 -26.48
CA LEU A 133 4.61 -14.64 -26.37
C LEU A 133 4.90 -13.42 -25.51
N PHE A 134 5.88 -13.54 -24.59
CA PHE A 134 6.33 -12.42 -23.77
C PHE A 134 7.85 -12.25 -23.86
N GLY A 135 8.30 -11.00 -23.80
CA GLY A 135 9.71 -10.63 -23.91
C GLY A 135 10.48 -10.84 -22.62
N LEU A 136 11.61 -11.51 -22.72
CA LEU A 136 12.54 -11.77 -21.62
C LEU A 136 13.73 -10.79 -21.62
N GLY A 137 13.96 -10.04 -22.71
CA GLY A 137 15.18 -9.28 -22.92
C GLY A 137 16.37 -10.20 -23.21
N LYS A 138 17.57 -9.74 -22.93
CA LYS A 138 18.75 -10.61 -23.05
C LYS A 138 18.80 -11.60 -21.89
N PRO A 139 19.41 -12.80 -22.08
CA PRO A 139 19.51 -13.79 -21.01
C PRO A 139 20.11 -13.25 -19.70
N GLU A 140 21.15 -12.43 -19.79
CA GLU A 140 21.85 -11.79 -18.67
C GLU A 140 21.04 -10.68 -17.99
N GLU A 141 19.94 -10.23 -18.58
CA GLU A 141 19.05 -9.23 -18.02
C GLU A 141 17.83 -9.84 -17.30
N VAL A 142 17.69 -11.18 -17.31
CA VAL A 142 16.56 -11.85 -16.68
C VAL A 142 16.72 -11.81 -15.16
N ASP A 143 15.98 -10.95 -14.52
CA ASP A 143 15.89 -10.80 -13.07
C ASP A 143 14.48 -11.10 -12.53
N ALA A 144 14.34 -11.15 -11.20
CA ALA A 144 13.07 -11.40 -10.54
C ALA A 144 11.99 -10.38 -10.93
N VAL A 145 12.35 -9.10 -11.00
CA VAL A 145 11.43 -8.01 -11.34
C VAL A 145 10.88 -8.18 -12.76
N ARG A 146 11.77 -8.50 -13.72
CA ARG A 146 11.37 -8.74 -15.12
C ARG A 146 10.37 -9.90 -15.24
N LEU A 147 10.61 -11.00 -14.52
CA LEU A 147 9.71 -12.15 -14.52
C LEU A 147 8.39 -11.84 -13.83
N GLN A 148 8.39 -11.11 -12.72
CA GLN A 148 7.16 -10.65 -12.06
C GLN A 148 6.34 -9.76 -12.98
N ARG A 149 6.98 -8.81 -13.67
CA ARG A 149 6.31 -7.95 -14.64
C ARG A 149 5.72 -8.75 -15.80
N ALA A 150 6.47 -9.69 -16.35
CA ALA A 150 6.01 -10.56 -17.41
C ALA A 150 4.78 -11.38 -16.98
N GLY A 151 4.82 -12.02 -15.81
CA GLY A 151 3.70 -12.76 -15.26
C GLY A 151 2.45 -11.91 -15.06
N GLY A 152 2.62 -10.69 -14.51
CA GLY A 152 1.51 -9.76 -14.32
C GLY A 152 0.91 -9.25 -15.64
N THR A 153 1.76 -8.91 -16.62
CA THR A 153 1.30 -8.50 -17.96
C THR A 153 0.55 -9.61 -18.65
N VAL A 154 1.06 -10.84 -18.59
CA VAL A 154 0.39 -12.03 -19.16
C VAL A 154 -0.97 -12.26 -18.49
N ALA A 155 -1.06 -12.22 -17.18
CA ALA A 155 -2.33 -12.38 -16.47
C ALA A 155 -3.37 -11.31 -16.88
N ALA A 156 -2.95 -10.07 -17.09
CA ALA A 156 -3.82 -9.00 -17.59
C ALA A 156 -4.33 -9.29 -19.02
N LEU A 157 -3.44 -9.73 -19.91
CA LEU A 157 -3.79 -10.08 -21.30
C LEU A 157 -4.74 -11.27 -21.39
N LEU A 158 -4.51 -12.32 -20.60
CA LEU A 158 -5.38 -13.49 -20.56
C LEU A 158 -6.80 -13.11 -20.07
N ASN A 159 -6.91 -12.24 -19.06
CA ASN A 159 -8.20 -11.71 -18.63
C ASN A 159 -8.87 -10.86 -19.73
N GLN A 160 -8.12 -10.02 -20.42
CA GLN A 160 -8.63 -9.23 -21.55
C GLN A 160 -9.12 -10.11 -22.69
N ALA A 161 -8.42 -11.21 -22.97
CA ALA A 161 -8.78 -12.20 -23.97
C ALA A 161 -9.90 -13.18 -23.51
N ARG A 162 -10.42 -13.00 -22.29
CA ARG A 162 -11.49 -13.83 -21.70
C ARG A 162 -11.10 -15.29 -21.51
N ILE A 163 -9.83 -15.58 -21.31
CA ILE A 163 -9.29 -16.92 -21.04
C ILE A 163 -9.50 -17.24 -19.55
N ASP A 164 -9.98 -18.44 -19.25
CA ASP A 164 -10.21 -18.92 -17.88
C ASP A 164 -9.08 -19.83 -17.35
N ALA A 165 -8.34 -20.49 -18.25
CA ALA A 165 -7.22 -21.35 -17.90
C ALA A 165 -6.07 -21.20 -18.91
N ALA A 166 -4.83 -21.15 -18.41
CA ALA A 166 -3.63 -21.04 -19.25
C ALA A 166 -2.47 -21.88 -18.70
N THR A 167 -1.58 -22.28 -19.60
CA THR A 167 -0.31 -22.94 -19.26
C THR A 167 0.87 -22.07 -19.69
N ALA A 168 1.72 -21.67 -18.74
CA ALA A 168 2.99 -20.99 -19.01
C ALA A 168 4.12 -22.02 -19.01
N GLN A 169 4.86 -22.11 -20.11
CA GLN A 169 6.05 -22.98 -20.22
C GLN A 169 7.31 -22.13 -20.10
N LEU A 170 8.03 -22.29 -18.99
CA LEU A 170 9.23 -21.52 -18.65
C LEU A 170 10.50 -22.36 -18.73
N ASP A 171 10.45 -23.53 -19.42
CA ASP A 171 11.65 -24.34 -19.61
C ASP A 171 12.72 -23.56 -20.39
N GLY A 172 13.96 -23.58 -19.87
CA GLY A 172 15.09 -22.79 -20.39
C GLY A 172 15.12 -21.32 -19.91
N VAL A 173 14.19 -20.91 -19.05
CA VAL A 173 14.25 -19.61 -18.35
C VAL A 173 14.79 -19.83 -16.94
N VAL A 174 15.91 -19.17 -16.61
CA VAL A 174 16.58 -19.33 -15.31
C VAL A 174 16.87 -17.96 -14.70
N LEU A 175 16.88 -17.89 -13.38
CA LEU A 175 17.46 -16.78 -12.63
C LEU A 175 18.89 -17.13 -12.28
N ASP A 176 19.80 -16.18 -12.49
CA ASP A 176 21.20 -16.36 -12.16
C ASP A 176 21.38 -16.75 -10.67
N GLY A 177 22.16 -17.81 -10.42
CA GLY A 177 22.39 -18.36 -9.09
C GLY A 177 21.19 -19.04 -8.40
N GLN A 178 19.95 -18.99 -8.97
CA GLN A 178 18.75 -19.51 -8.30
C GLN A 178 18.02 -20.60 -9.09
N GLY A 179 18.29 -20.75 -10.38
CA GLY A 179 17.75 -21.81 -11.22
C GLY A 179 16.35 -21.58 -11.78
N ALA A 180 15.83 -22.61 -12.49
CA ALA A 180 14.55 -22.56 -13.22
C ALA A 180 13.33 -22.52 -12.30
N GLY A 181 13.40 -23.19 -11.14
CA GLY A 181 12.30 -23.20 -10.18
C GLY A 181 12.01 -21.81 -9.59
N ALA A 182 13.07 -21.04 -9.28
CA ALA A 182 12.95 -19.67 -8.82
C ALA A 182 12.36 -18.76 -9.91
N ALA A 183 12.82 -18.89 -11.16
CA ALA A 183 12.28 -18.13 -12.29
C ALA A 183 10.78 -18.34 -12.48
N ALA A 184 10.32 -19.60 -12.40
CA ALA A 184 8.91 -19.97 -12.50
C ALA A 184 8.07 -19.39 -11.33
N ALA A 185 8.63 -19.39 -10.12
CA ALA A 185 7.97 -18.83 -8.96
C ALA A 185 7.82 -17.29 -9.06
N GLU A 186 8.82 -16.59 -9.56
CA GLU A 186 8.78 -15.12 -9.74
C GLU A 186 7.77 -14.72 -10.82
N PHE A 187 7.70 -15.46 -11.93
CA PHE A 187 6.66 -15.24 -12.94
C PHE A 187 5.26 -15.43 -12.35
N ALA A 188 5.05 -16.55 -11.64
CA ALA A 188 3.78 -16.86 -10.97
C ALA A 188 3.41 -15.80 -9.92
N PHE A 189 4.39 -15.27 -9.16
CA PHE A 189 4.19 -14.22 -8.19
C PHE A 189 3.69 -12.93 -8.84
N GLY A 190 4.26 -12.53 -9.97
CA GLY A 190 3.79 -11.37 -10.73
C GLY A 190 2.33 -11.53 -11.19
N ALA A 191 1.98 -12.71 -11.74
CA ALA A 191 0.61 -13.05 -12.12
C ALA A 191 -0.35 -12.97 -10.91
N ARG A 192 0.09 -13.49 -9.75
CA ARG A 192 -0.67 -13.45 -8.49
C ARG A 192 -0.92 -12.02 -8.02
N LEU A 193 0.10 -11.16 -8.02
CA LEU A 193 -0.03 -9.75 -7.62
C LEU A 193 -1.01 -8.97 -8.51
N ARG A 194 -1.02 -9.26 -9.82
CA ARG A 194 -1.89 -8.61 -10.80
C ARG A 194 -3.34 -9.06 -10.71
N ALA A 195 -3.59 -10.28 -10.25
CA ALA A 195 -4.94 -10.86 -10.17
C ALA A 195 -5.80 -10.24 -9.06
N TRP A 196 -5.21 -9.50 -8.12
CA TRP A 196 -5.98 -8.85 -7.04
C TRP A 196 -6.88 -7.74 -7.59
N ARG A 197 -8.07 -7.61 -7.01
CA ARG A 197 -9.05 -6.60 -7.35
C ARG A 197 -9.89 -6.25 -6.13
N PHE A 198 -10.17 -4.96 -5.92
CA PHE A 198 -11.14 -4.49 -4.94
C PHE A 198 -12.52 -4.32 -5.60
N GLU A 199 -13.47 -5.19 -5.27
CA GLU A 199 -14.77 -5.21 -5.92
C GLU A 199 -15.95 -5.36 -4.94
N ARG A 200 -15.64 -5.32 -3.63
CA ARG A 200 -16.60 -5.55 -2.53
C ARG A 200 -17.92 -4.79 -2.71
N TYR A 201 -17.89 -3.58 -3.23
CA TYR A 201 -19.06 -2.70 -3.39
C TYR A 201 -19.59 -2.64 -4.83
N ARG A 202 -19.14 -3.50 -5.75
CA ARG A 202 -19.58 -3.52 -7.14
C ARG A 202 -20.73 -4.51 -7.35
N THR A 203 -21.92 -4.15 -6.89
CA THR A 203 -23.09 -5.06 -6.90
C THR A 203 -23.75 -5.22 -8.28
N THR A 204 -23.56 -4.26 -9.19
CA THR A 204 -24.19 -4.23 -10.54
C THR A 204 -23.20 -4.45 -11.67
N GLU A 205 -21.99 -4.96 -11.37
CA GLU A 205 -20.98 -5.18 -12.39
C GLU A 205 -21.38 -6.31 -13.33
N LYS A 206 -21.30 -6.03 -14.64
CA LYS A 206 -21.63 -7.01 -15.68
C LYS A 206 -20.59 -8.13 -15.72
N ALA A 207 -21.03 -9.33 -16.08
CA ALA A 207 -20.17 -10.52 -16.15
C ALA A 207 -18.97 -10.33 -17.10
N GLU A 208 -19.14 -9.56 -18.19
CA GLU A 208 -18.10 -9.26 -19.16
C GLU A 208 -16.96 -8.40 -18.60
N ALA A 209 -17.21 -7.63 -17.53
CA ALA A 209 -16.20 -6.79 -16.86
C ALA A 209 -15.41 -7.56 -15.78
N LYS A 210 -15.89 -8.71 -15.34
CA LYS A 210 -15.23 -9.52 -14.31
C LYS A 210 -14.01 -10.26 -14.88
N PRO A 211 -12.91 -10.42 -14.10
CA PRO A 211 -11.79 -11.26 -14.46
C PRO A 211 -12.24 -12.69 -14.78
N THR A 212 -11.60 -13.31 -15.76
CA THR A 212 -11.94 -14.68 -16.19
C THR A 212 -10.88 -15.71 -15.86
N LEU A 213 -9.61 -15.31 -15.73
CA LEU A 213 -8.51 -16.24 -15.48
C LEU A 213 -8.63 -16.86 -14.08
N LYS A 214 -9.04 -18.14 -14.05
CA LYS A 214 -9.24 -18.94 -12.83
C LYS A 214 -8.02 -19.78 -12.48
N SER A 215 -7.26 -20.22 -13.50
CA SER A 215 -6.10 -21.08 -13.29
C SER A 215 -4.94 -20.76 -14.21
N LEU A 216 -3.73 -20.85 -13.65
CA LEU A 216 -2.45 -20.72 -14.35
C LEU A 216 -1.54 -21.88 -13.94
N ALA A 217 -1.31 -22.82 -14.86
CA ALA A 217 -0.32 -23.86 -14.69
C ALA A 217 1.05 -23.35 -15.17
N VAL A 218 2.09 -23.44 -14.35
CA VAL A 218 3.45 -23.05 -14.71
C VAL A 218 4.30 -24.30 -14.82
N GLN A 219 4.78 -24.58 -16.03
CA GLN A 219 5.64 -25.72 -16.33
C GLN A 219 7.12 -25.27 -16.30
N THR A 220 7.94 -26.04 -15.60
CA THR A 220 9.37 -25.79 -15.42
C THR A 220 10.12 -27.09 -15.13
N GLY A 221 11.41 -27.14 -15.47
CA GLY A 221 12.27 -28.30 -15.19
C GLY A 221 12.42 -28.63 -13.70
N ASP A 222 12.13 -27.68 -12.79
CA ASP A 222 12.15 -27.90 -11.33
C ASP A 222 10.83 -27.40 -10.68
N ALA A 223 9.76 -28.15 -10.90
CA ALA A 223 8.44 -27.84 -10.36
C ALA A 223 8.38 -27.89 -8.82
N ALA A 224 9.21 -28.74 -8.18
CA ALA A 224 9.25 -28.86 -6.73
C ALA A 224 9.86 -27.61 -6.08
N ALA A 225 11.00 -27.14 -6.59
CA ALA A 225 11.60 -25.88 -6.15
C ALA A 225 10.69 -24.69 -6.43
N ALA A 226 10.03 -24.65 -7.61
CA ALA A 226 9.08 -23.61 -7.96
C ALA A 226 7.92 -23.52 -6.95
N LYS A 227 7.32 -24.64 -6.60
CA LYS A 227 6.24 -24.71 -5.61
C LYS A 227 6.70 -24.19 -4.24
N LYS A 228 7.90 -24.59 -3.79
CA LYS A 228 8.47 -24.15 -2.51
C LYS A 228 8.77 -22.65 -2.51
N ALA A 229 9.38 -22.13 -3.57
CA ALA A 229 9.69 -20.69 -3.70
C ALA A 229 8.40 -19.86 -3.79
N PHE A 230 7.41 -20.32 -4.55
CA PHE A 230 6.13 -19.64 -4.69
C PHE A 230 5.34 -19.60 -3.37
N ALA A 231 5.39 -20.62 -2.54
CA ALA A 231 4.70 -20.61 -1.24
C ALA A 231 5.18 -19.44 -0.36
N ARG A 232 6.47 -19.10 -0.40
CA ARG A 232 7.03 -17.90 0.26
C ARG A 232 6.54 -16.61 -0.40
N ALA A 233 6.58 -16.54 -1.71
CA ALA A 233 6.12 -15.38 -2.49
C ALA A 233 4.61 -15.12 -2.31
N ASP A 234 3.78 -16.18 -2.25
CA ASP A 234 2.34 -16.06 -2.00
C ASP A 234 2.03 -15.52 -0.60
N ALA A 235 2.84 -15.90 0.42
CA ALA A 235 2.71 -15.29 1.75
C ALA A 235 2.91 -13.76 1.71
N VAL A 236 3.88 -13.29 0.92
CA VAL A 236 4.09 -11.85 0.68
C VAL A 236 2.92 -11.24 -0.09
N ALA A 237 2.42 -11.93 -1.14
CA ALA A 237 1.24 -11.48 -1.89
C ALA A 237 0.01 -11.31 -0.98
N GLN A 238 -0.20 -12.21 -0.03
CA GLN A 238 -1.32 -12.10 0.93
C GLN A 238 -1.16 -10.89 1.86
N GLY A 239 0.07 -10.52 2.24
CA GLY A 239 0.36 -9.27 2.95
C GLY A 239 0.05 -8.04 2.09
N VAL A 240 0.48 -8.05 0.82
CA VAL A 240 0.16 -7.01 -0.17
C VAL A 240 -1.36 -6.87 -0.34
N PHE A 241 -2.10 -7.97 -0.44
CA PHE A 241 -3.56 -7.96 -0.62
C PHE A 241 -4.28 -7.38 0.59
N LEU A 242 -3.87 -7.74 1.81
CA LEU A 242 -4.42 -7.14 3.02
C LEU A 242 -4.20 -5.62 3.03
N THR A 243 -2.99 -5.15 2.72
CA THR A 243 -2.71 -3.72 2.63
C THR A 243 -3.56 -3.04 1.57
N ARG A 244 -3.67 -3.62 0.36
CA ARG A 244 -4.52 -3.08 -0.71
C ARG A 244 -5.99 -3.02 -0.30
N GLU A 245 -6.47 -4.02 0.40
CA GLU A 245 -7.84 -4.05 0.95
C GLU A 245 -8.05 -2.91 1.92
N LEU A 246 -7.20 -2.78 2.95
CA LEU A 246 -7.28 -1.72 3.96
C LEU A 246 -7.24 -0.31 3.34
N VAL A 247 -6.30 -0.05 2.43
CA VAL A 247 -6.14 1.26 1.77
C VAL A 247 -7.29 1.59 0.81
N SER A 248 -7.98 0.58 0.29
CA SER A 248 -9.14 0.77 -0.61
C SER A 248 -10.45 0.94 0.13
N GLU A 249 -10.54 0.49 1.37
CA GLU A 249 -11.77 0.51 2.17
C GLU A 249 -12.21 1.96 2.46
N PRO A 250 -13.51 2.31 2.29
CA PRO A 250 -13.99 3.65 2.64
C PRO A 250 -14.05 3.87 4.15
N ALA A 251 -13.88 5.13 4.58
CA ALA A 251 -13.74 5.48 5.99
C ALA A 251 -15.01 5.23 6.84
N ASN A 252 -16.20 5.17 6.24
CA ASN A 252 -17.40 4.76 6.95
C ASN A 252 -17.40 3.29 7.39
N ILE A 253 -16.49 2.49 6.83
CA ILE A 253 -16.26 1.08 7.18
C ILE A 253 -14.96 0.93 7.95
N LEU A 254 -13.86 1.52 7.44
CA LEU A 254 -12.54 1.46 8.05
C LEU A 254 -12.26 2.73 8.86
N HIS A 255 -12.57 2.68 10.12
CA HIS A 255 -12.28 3.71 11.13
C HIS A 255 -11.34 3.12 12.21
N PRO A 256 -10.81 3.89 13.17
CA PRO A 256 -9.77 3.40 14.07
C PRO A 256 -10.10 2.07 14.75
N GLU A 257 -11.29 1.91 15.33
CA GLU A 257 -11.69 0.69 16.04
C GLU A 257 -11.85 -0.51 15.10
N SER A 258 -12.44 -0.31 13.91
CA SER A 258 -12.61 -1.40 12.93
C SER A 258 -11.28 -1.80 12.30
N PHE A 259 -10.35 -0.86 12.12
CA PHE A 259 -9.00 -1.20 11.69
C PHE A 259 -8.25 -1.99 12.78
N ALA A 260 -8.34 -1.56 14.05
CA ALA A 260 -7.77 -2.28 15.17
C ALA A 260 -8.32 -3.72 15.27
N ALA A 261 -9.64 -3.90 15.07
CA ALA A 261 -10.27 -5.21 15.00
C ALA A 261 -9.73 -6.06 13.82
N LYS A 262 -9.52 -5.45 12.65
CA LYS A 262 -8.93 -6.14 11.50
C LYS A 262 -7.47 -6.54 11.71
N ALA A 263 -6.69 -5.69 12.36
CA ALA A 263 -5.31 -6.03 12.76
C ALA A 263 -5.27 -7.17 13.79
N LYS A 264 -6.28 -7.27 14.67
CA LYS A 264 -6.39 -8.34 15.66
C LYS A 264 -6.55 -9.74 15.04
N GLU A 265 -7.09 -9.85 13.82
CA GLU A 265 -7.18 -11.12 13.10
C GLU A 265 -5.80 -11.76 12.84
N LEU A 266 -4.71 -10.99 12.89
CA LEU A 266 -3.36 -11.54 12.79
C LEU A 266 -2.97 -12.45 13.95
N ALA A 267 -3.70 -12.41 15.06
CA ALA A 267 -3.52 -13.34 16.18
C ALA A 267 -3.72 -14.80 15.77
N ASP A 268 -4.62 -15.07 14.81
CA ASP A 268 -4.86 -16.42 14.26
C ASP A 268 -3.63 -16.96 13.51
N LEU A 269 -2.70 -16.09 13.12
CA LEU A 269 -1.43 -16.44 12.49
C LEU A 269 -0.25 -16.51 13.48
N GLY A 270 -0.51 -16.31 14.78
CA GLY A 270 0.50 -16.34 15.83
C GLY A 270 1.19 -15.00 16.12
N VAL A 271 0.66 -13.88 15.60
CA VAL A 271 1.09 -12.53 16.00
C VAL A 271 0.44 -12.16 17.34
N GLU A 272 1.22 -11.74 18.32
CA GLU A 272 0.66 -11.18 19.55
C GLU A 272 0.13 -9.78 19.26
N VAL A 273 -1.15 -9.52 19.57
CA VAL A 273 -1.82 -8.25 19.28
C VAL A 273 -2.35 -7.63 20.56
N GLU A 274 -1.93 -6.40 20.84
CA GLU A 274 -2.42 -5.57 21.94
C GLU A 274 -3.05 -4.29 21.38
N ILE A 275 -4.19 -3.88 21.92
CA ILE A 275 -4.89 -2.67 21.52
C ILE A 275 -5.06 -1.78 22.74
N LEU A 276 -4.56 -0.54 22.65
CA LEU A 276 -4.72 0.48 23.66
C LEU A 276 -5.76 1.50 23.17
N GLY A 277 -6.84 1.68 23.93
CA GLY A 277 -7.81 2.75 23.71
C GLY A 277 -7.37 4.06 24.35
N GLU A 278 -8.16 5.12 24.19
CA GLU A 278 -7.81 6.48 24.64
C GLU A 278 -7.51 6.56 26.14
N LYS A 279 -8.22 5.79 27.00
CA LYS A 279 -7.98 5.79 28.44
C LYS A 279 -6.56 5.33 28.79
N GLN A 280 -6.03 4.31 28.08
CA GLN A 280 -4.66 3.84 28.28
C GLN A 280 -3.65 4.84 27.71
N MET A 281 -3.92 5.40 26.52
CA MET A 281 -3.07 6.40 25.88
C MET A 281 -2.97 7.68 26.69
N ARG A 282 -4.08 8.15 27.30
CA ARG A 282 -4.07 9.29 28.26
C ARG A 282 -3.16 9.05 29.46
N LYS A 283 -3.17 7.83 30.04
CA LYS A 283 -2.28 7.47 31.14
C LYS A 283 -0.81 7.45 30.75
N LEU A 284 -0.52 7.16 29.48
CA LEU A 284 0.84 7.18 28.93
C LEU A 284 1.29 8.59 28.50
N GLY A 285 0.42 9.60 28.57
CA GLY A 285 0.74 10.97 28.17
C GLY A 285 0.78 11.19 26.64
N MET A 286 0.07 10.39 25.84
CA MET A 286 0.03 10.50 24.38
C MET A 286 -0.85 11.65 23.90
N GLY A 287 -0.53 12.89 24.34
CA GLY A 287 -1.36 14.06 24.04
C GLY A 287 -1.28 14.51 22.58
N ALA A 288 -0.20 14.22 21.87
CA ALA A 288 -0.08 14.57 20.46
C ALA A 288 -0.99 13.72 19.57
N LEU A 289 -1.00 12.40 19.76
CA LEU A 289 -1.90 11.47 19.04
C LEU A 289 -3.36 11.75 19.39
N LEU A 290 -3.67 11.88 20.69
CA LEU A 290 -5.04 12.09 21.17
C LEU A 290 -5.62 13.43 20.71
N GLY A 291 -4.78 14.47 20.59
CA GLY A 291 -5.19 15.77 20.07
C GLY A 291 -5.70 15.70 18.63
N VAL A 292 -5.11 14.85 17.79
CA VAL A 292 -5.57 14.66 16.42
C VAL A 292 -6.96 14.05 16.37
N GLY A 293 -7.21 13.00 17.18
CA GLY A 293 -8.48 12.27 17.16
C GLY A 293 -9.60 12.94 17.95
N GLN A 294 -9.33 14.02 18.71
CA GLN A 294 -10.29 14.56 19.67
C GLN A 294 -11.57 15.14 19.02
N GLY A 295 -11.50 15.52 17.73
CA GLY A 295 -12.66 16.00 16.98
C GLY A 295 -13.50 14.89 16.32
N SER A 296 -13.10 13.62 16.44
CA SER A 296 -13.83 12.50 15.86
C SER A 296 -14.80 11.86 16.87
N ALA A 297 -15.92 11.35 16.36
CA ALA A 297 -16.80 10.47 17.13
C ALA A 297 -16.26 9.03 17.27
N ARG A 298 -15.12 8.72 16.65
CA ARG A 298 -14.43 7.42 16.65
C ARG A 298 -13.28 7.44 17.65
N GLU A 299 -13.24 6.44 18.53
CA GLU A 299 -12.18 6.34 19.53
C GLU A 299 -10.83 6.04 18.90
N SER A 300 -9.82 6.89 19.18
CA SER A 300 -8.44 6.65 18.74
C SER A 300 -7.90 5.35 19.33
N GLN A 301 -7.07 4.63 18.57
CA GLN A 301 -6.51 3.35 18.97
C GLN A 301 -5.00 3.32 18.73
N LEU A 302 -4.24 2.69 19.63
CA LEU A 302 -2.86 2.29 19.37
C LEU A 302 -2.79 0.77 19.31
N VAL A 303 -2.41 0.22 18.17
CA VAL A 303 -2.28 -1.23 18.01
C VAL A 303 -0.82 -1.62 18.04
N VAL A 304 -0.49 -2.63 18.85
CA VAL A 304 0.84 -3.23 18.93
C VAL A 304 0.78 -4.64 18.39
N LEU A 305 1.64 -4.94 17.43
CA LEU A 305 1.83 -6.25 16.81
C LEU A 305 3.21 -6.77 17.20
N GLN A 306 3.30 -8.02 17.69
CA GLN A 306 4.60 -8.63 17.98
C GLN A 306 4.71 -9.97 17.28
N TRP A 307 5.76 -10.14 16.48
CA TRP A 307 6.16 -11.40 15.88
C TRP A 307 7.45 -11.90 16.53
N LYS A 308 7.42 -13.05 17.16
CA LYS A 308 8.54 -13.67 17.90
C LYS A 308 9.04 -14.89 17.13
N GLY A 309 9.53 -14.67 15.92
CA GLY A 309 9.96 -15.75 15.02
C GLY A 309 11.44 -16.13 15.12
N ALA A 310 12.26 -15.34 15.81
CA ALA A 310 13.65 -15.69 16.03
C ALA A 310 13.77 -16.90 16.97
N GLY A 311 14.50 -17.92 16.55
CA GLY A 311 14.68 -19.15 17.31
C GLY A 311 16.10 -19.29 17.88
N GLY A 312 16.31 -20.35 18.70
CA GLY A 312 17.62 -20.71 19.22
C GLY A 312 18.25 -19.59 20.06
N LYS A 313 19.51 -19.26 19.79
CA LYS A 313 20.27 -18.22 20.51
C LYS A 313 19.73 -16.78 20.26
N ARG A 314 18.91 -16.58 19.23
CA ARG A 314 18.35 -15.28 18.83
C ARG A 314 16.98 -14.98 19.44
N LYS A 315 16.43 -15.92 20.24
CA LYS A 315 15.07 -15.80 20.81
C LYS A 315 14.85 -14.49 21.56
N ASP A 316 15.85 -14.05 22.31
CA ASP A 316 15.79 -12.87 23.19
C ASP A 316 16.44 -11.62 22.55
N GLU A 317 16.74 -11.65 21.24
CA GLU A 317 17.24 -10.46 20.55
C GLU A 317 16.21 -9.33 20.56
N ALA A 318 16.69 -8.10 20.72
CA ALA A 318 15.89 -6.92 20.56
C ALA A 318 15.21 -6.89 19.16
N PRO A 319 13.92 -6.55 19.09
CA PRO A 319 13.18 -6.59 17.83
C PRO A 319 13.64 -5.50 16.86
N ILE A 320 13.30 -5.68 15.60
CA ILE A 320 13.19 -4.58 14.63
C ILE A 320 11.77 -3.99 14.75
N ALA A 321 11.66 -2.68 14.63
CA ALA A 321 10.38 -1.99 14.81
C ALA A 321 9.88 -1.35 13.52
N PHE A 322 8.57 -1.46 13.29
CA PHE A 322 7.86 -0.81 12.20
C PHE A 322 6.70 0.02 12.76
N VAL A 323 6.67 1.32 12.45
CA VAL A 323 5.63 2.23 12.95
C VAL A 323 4.83 2.79 11.79
N GLY A 324 3.51 2.70 11.84
CA GLY A 324 2.62 3.11 10.75
C GLY A 324 1.69 4.26 11.14
N LYS A 325 1.65 5.33 10.31
CA LYS A 325 0.58 6.33 10.35
C LYS A 325 -0.73 5.67 9.93
N GLY A 326 -1.76 5.83 10.76
CA GLY A 326 -3.08 5.24 10.56
C GLY A 326 -4.22 6.27 10.68
N VAL A 327 -4.11 7.40 9.96
CA VAL A 327 -5.21 8.37 9.88
C VAL A 327 -6.26 7.82 8.92
N THR A 328 -7.34 7.25 9.48
CA THR A 328 -8.34 6.49 8.70
C THR A 328 -9.18 7.38 7.78
N PHE A 329 -9.33 8.65 8.13
CA PHE A 329 -9.77 9.72 7.25
C PHE A 329 -9.22 11.06 7.74
N ASP A 330 -8.76 11.89 6.81
CA ASP A 330 -8.16 13.19 7.11
C ASP A 330 -8.89 14.32 6.40
N THR A 331 -9.70 15.06 7.15
CA THR A 331 -10.33 16.29 6.66
C THR A 331 -9.42 17.50 6.72
N GLY A 332 -8.25 17.37 7.37
CA GLY A 332 -7.40 18.47 7.80
C GLY A 332 -7.77 19.03 9.18
N GLY A 333 -8.84 18.55 9.80
CA GLY A 333 -9.37 19.11 11.04
C GLY A 333 -9.89 20.53 10.84
N ILE A 334 -9.61 21.45 11.78
CA ILE A 334 -9.98 22.87 11.66
C ILE A 334 -9.24 23.57 10.51
N SER A 335 -8.00 23.14 10.17
CA SER A 335 -7.29 23.54 8.94
C SER A 335 -7.84 22.78 7.73
N LEU A 336 -9.14 22.92 7.45
CA LEU A 336 -9.93 22.10 6.55
C LEU A 336 -9.36 22.07 5.13
N LYS A 337 -9.20 20.86 4.60
CA LYS A 337 -8.81 20.64 3.20
C LYS A 337 -9.91 21.11 2.22
N PRO A 338 -9.54 21.50 0.99
CA PRO A 338 -10.53 21.67 -0.08
C PRO A 338 -11.34 20.38 -0.31
N GLY A 339 -12.63 20.48 -0.61
CA GLY A 339 -13.47 19.30 -0.91
C GLY A 339 -12.99 18.51 -2.13
N GLN A 340 -12.36 19.18 -3.10
CA GLN A 340 -11.73 18.54 -4.26
C GLN A 340 -10.57 17.64 -3.82
N GLY A 341 -10.69 16.31 -4.06
CA GLY A 341 -9.68 15.31 -3.69
C GLY A 341 -9.76 14.82 -2.24
N MET A 342 -10.61 15.39 -1.38
CA MET A 342 -10.75 14.94 0.01
C MET A 342 -11.22 13.47 0.10
N TRP A 343 -11.99 12.96 -0.87
CA TRP A 343 -12.40 11.55 -0.93
C TRP A 343 -11.25 10.55 -1.01
N ASP A 344 -10.07 11.02 -1.40
CA ASP A 344 -8.85 10.21 -1.47
C ASP A 344 -8.20 10.04 -0.08
N MET A 345 -8.56 10.86 0.90
CA MET A 345 -8.01 10.83 2.26
C MET A 345 -8.37 9.57 3.07
N LYS A 346 -9.18 8.67 2.54
CA LYS A 346 -9.36 7.31 3.05
C LYS A 346 -8.08 6.48 3.03
N TRP A 347 -7.12 6.83 2.16
CA TRP A 347 -5.83 6.13 2.09
C TRP A 347 -4.75 6.69 3.02
N ASP A 348 -5.07 7.69 3.83
CA ASP A 348 -4.11 8.35 4.73
C ASP A 348 -3.66 7.49 5.93
N MET A 349 -4.14 6.28 5.95
CA MET A 349 -3.75 5.18 6.82
C MET A 349 -2.80 4.18 6.15
N GLY A 350 -2.25 4.51 4.98
CA GLY A 350 -1.40 3.62 4.18
C GLY A 350 -0.18 3.10 4.92
N GLY A 351 0.45 3.91 5.79
CA GLY A 351 1.56 3.48 6.62
C GLY A 351 1.20 2.33 7.57
N ALA A 352 0.09 2.47 8.31
CA ALA A 352 -0.42 1.41 9.18
C ALA A 352 -0.88 0.18 8.36
N GLY A 353 -1.46 0.40 7.19
CA GLY A 353 -1.84 -0.67 6.26
C GLY A 353 -0.63 -1.50 5.82
N VAL A 354 0.49 -0.86 5.48
CA VAL A 354 1.74 -1.55 5.12
C VAL A 354 2.30 -2.35 6.27
N VAL A 355 2.36 -1.78 7.48
CA VAL A 355 2.85 -2.52 8.67
C VAL A 355 1.96 -3.73 8.94
N THR A 356 0.63 -3.60 8.86
CA THR A 356 -0.31 -4.72 9.04
C THR A 356 -0.08 -5.82 8.00
N GLY A 357 0.07 -5.46 6.72
CA GLY A 357 0.37 -6.42 5.65
C GLY A 357 1.73 -7.08 5.79
N LEU A 358 2.75 -6.34 6.21
CA LEU A 358 4.08 -6.89 6.51
C LEU A 358 3.98 -7.98 7.59
N PHE A 359 3.29 -7.70 8.70
CA PHE A 359 3.15 -8.69 9.80
C PHE A 359 2.39 -9.94 9.33
N LYS A 360 1.38 -9.81 8.46
CA LYS A 360 0.75 -10.97 7.82
C LYS A 360 1.75 -11.77 6.99
N ALA A 361 2.58 -11.13 6.18
CA ALA A 361 3.60 -11.80 5.37
C ALA A 361 4.64 -12.51 6.25
N LEU A 362 5.16 -11.83 7.29
CA LEU A 362 6.13 -12.40 8.23
C LEU A 362 5.58 -13.65 8.94
N ALA A 363 4.34 -13.59 9.40
CA ALA A 363 3.68 -14.70 10.09
C ALA A 363 3.44 -15.88 9.14
N LEU A 364 2.86 -15.67 7.96
CA LEU A 364 2.56 -16.72 6.99
C LEU A 364 3.83 -17.44 6.49
N ARG A 365 4.92 -16.71 6.25
CA ARG A 365 6.20 -17.32 5.84
C ARG A 365 7.08 -17.76 6.99
N LYS A 366 6.61 -17.61 8.25
CA LYS A 366 7.32 -17.99 9.47
C LYS A 366 8.73 -17.38 9.55
N ALA A 367 8.79 -16.05 9.36
CA ALA A 367 10.02 -15.27 9.31
C ALA A 367 10.86 -15.47 10.60
N LYS A 368 12.15 -15.72 10.44
CA LYS A 368 13.06 -16.00 11.57
C LYS A 368 13.62 -14.71 12.19
N VAL A 369 12.74 -13.84 12.67
CA VAL A 369 13.07 -12.53 13.22
C VAL A 369 12.12 -12.17 14.36
N ASN A 370 12.58 -11.38 15.33
CA ASN A 370 11.70 -10.69 16.26
C ASN A 370 11.37 -9.32 15.70
N ALA A 371 10.08 -9.03 15.55
CA ALA A 371 9.59 -7.76 15.02
C ALA A 371 8.47 -7.20 15.90
N VAL A 372 8.40 -5.88 16.01
CA VAL A 372 7.28 -5.15 16.61
C VAL A 372 6.69 -4.16 15.61
N GLY A 373 5.37 -4.14 15.48
CA GLY A 373 4.60 -3.17 14.70
C GLY A 373 3.80 -2.28 15.64
N VAL A 374 3.80 -0.97 15.42
CA VAL A 374 2.95 -0.04 16.18
C VAL A 374 2.15 0.81 15.19
N LEU A 375 0.82 0.80 15.34
CA LEU A 375 -0.10 1.53 14.47
C LEU A 375 -0.78 2.62 15.30
N GLY A 376 -0.57 3.88 14.96
CA GLY A 376 -1.34 5.00 15.54
C GLY A 376 -2.59 5.22 14.70
N LEU A 377 -3.76 4.85 15.20
CA LEU A 377 -5.01 4.90 14.46
C LEU A 377 -5.89 6.02 14.99
N VAL A 378 -6.19 7.00 14.14
CA VAL A 378 -7.03 8.17 14.46
C VAL A 378 -7.90 8.53 13.25
N GLU A 379 -8.88 9.39 13.46
CA GLU A 379 -9.63 10.08 12.41
C GLU A 379 -9.57 11.58 12.67
N ASN A 380 -9.10 12.38 11.71
CA ASN A 380 -8.94 13.84 11.85
C ASN A 380 -10.18 14.56 11.31
N MET A 381 -11.03 15.05 12.22
CA MET A 381 -12.32 15.66 11.87
C MET A 381 -12.48 17.06 12.46
N PRO A 382 -13.19 17.99 11.77
CA PRO A 382 -13.59 19.27 12.35
C PRO A 382 -14.80 19.07 13.25
N ALA A 383 -14.70 19.53 14.49
CA ALA A 383 -15.80 19.50 15.47
C ALA A 383 -15.66 20.65 16.46
N GLY A 384 -16.65 20.84 17.32
CA GLY A 384 -16.64 21.89 18.33
C GLY A 384 -15.54 21.75 19.37
N ASP A 385 -15.08 20.55 19.61
CA ASP A 385 -14.02 20.18 20.53
C ASP A 385 -12.70 19.78 19.83
N ALA A 386 -12.63 19.90 18.49
CA ALA A 386 -11.43 19.56 17.74
C ALA A 386 -10.23 20.44 18.12
N GLN A 387 -9.02 19.89 17.95
CA GLN A 387 -7.75 20.62 18.09
C GLN A 387 -7.74 21.81 17.11
N ARG A 388 -7.24 22.95 17.58
CA ARG A 388 -7.22 24.21 16.83
C ARG A 388 -5.78 24.65 16.51
N PRO A 389 -5.58 25.37 15.42
CA PRO A 389 -4.33 26.12 15.23
C PRO A 389 -4.06 27.04 16.42
N GLY A 390 -2.84 26.98 16.97
CA GLY A 390 -2.42 27.69 18.18
C GLY A 390 -2.55 26.89 19.49
N ASP A 391 -3.23 25.75 19.48
CA ASP A 391 -3.24 24.86 20.65
C ASP A 391 -1.85 24.27 20.89
N ILE A 392 -1.50 24.04 22.17
CA ILE A 392 -0.26 23.35 22.56
C ILE A 392 -0.62 22.00 23.13
N VAL A 393 0.02 20.95 22.61
CA VAL A 393 -0.12 19.57 23.11
C VAL A 393 1.18 19.10 23.71
N THR A 394 1.10 18.24 24.72
CA THR A 394 2.26 17.57 25.30
C THR A 394 2.29 16.13 24.78
N SER A 395 3.38 15.74 24.13
CA SER A 395 3.61 14.38 23.66
C SER A 395 4.01 13.44 24.78
N MET A 396 3.99 12.15 24.53
CA MET A 396 4.46 11.12 25.47
C MET A 396 5.93 11.30 25.87
N SER A 397 6.75 11.95 25.06
CA SER A 397 8.13 12.29 25.40
C SER A 397 8.26 13.38 26.45
N GLY A 398 7.16 14.07 26.78
CA GLY A 398 7.14 15.27 27.61
C GLY A 398 7.37 16.58 26.84
N GLN A 399 7.79 16.51 25.57
CA GLN A 399 7.99 17.69 24.71
C GLN A 399 6.64 18.31 24.36
N THR A 400 6.60 19.64 24.32
CA THR A 400 5.42 20.43 23.96
C THR A 400 5.46 20.83 22.49
N ILE A 401 4.30 20.76 21.83
CA ILE A 401 4.16 21.03 20.39
C ILE A 401 3.09 22.09 20.20
N GLU A 402 3.43 23.21 19.63
CA GLU A 402 2.48 24.21 19.14
C GLU A 402 1.93 23.76 17.79
N VAL A 403 0.62 23.55 17.71
CA VAL A 403 -0.06 23.10 16.50
C VAL A 403 -0.40 24.31 15.63
N TRP A 404 0.42 24.58 14.63
CA TRP A 404 0.15 25.67 13.67
C TRP A 404 -0.81 25.25 12.56
N ASN A 405 -0.85 23.96 12.25
CA ASN A 405 -1.75 23.43 11.22
C ASN A 405 -2.25 22.05 11.63
N THR A 406 -3.55 21.90 11.76
CA THR A 406 -4.17 20.64 12.12
C THR A 406 -4.20 19.63 10.95
N ASP A 407 -3.88 20.05 9.72
CA ASP A 407 -3.65 19.20 8.52
C ASP A 407 -2.20 18.66 8.46
N ALA A 408 -1.39 18.94 9.45
CA ALA A 408 -0.09 18.33 9.69
C ALA A 408 -0.15 17.39 10.91
N GLU A 409 -1.17 16.56 10.94
CA GLU A 409 -1.62 15.66 12.01
C GLU A 409 -0.82 14.37 12.07
N GLY A 410 -0.42 13.82 10.92
CA GLY A 410 0.25 12.52 10.84
C GLY A 410 1.55 12.48 11.63
N ARG A 411 2.28 13.58 11.65
CA ARG A 411 3.51 13.69 12.46
C ARG A 411 3.23 13.75 13.96
N LEU A 412 2.09 14.29 14.39
CA LEU A 412 1.66 14.30 15.79
C LEU A 412 1.31 12.86 16.26
N VAL A 413 0.60 12.11 15.44
CA VAL A 413 0.33 10.69 15.68
C VAL A 413 1.62 9.89 15.80
N LEU A 414 2.55 10.11 14.87
CA LEU A 414 3.84 9.41 14.85
C LEU A 414 4.78 9.83 15.99
N ALA A 415 4.72 11.06 16.50
CA ALA A 415 5.51 11.50 17.64
C ALA A 415 5.33 10.56 18.84
N ASP A 416 4.09 10.31 19.23
CA ASP A 416 3.78 9.43 20.35
C ASP A 416 4.03 7.95 20.02
N ALA A 417 3.69 7.51 18.80
CA ALA A 417 3.89 6.13 18.39
C ALA A 417 5.38 5.74 18.31
N LEU A 418 6.25 6.63 17.81
CA LEU A 418 7.71 6.44 17.76
C LEU A 418 8.30 6.40 19.17
N TRP A 419 7.90 7.37 20.01
CA TRP A 419 8.39 7.42 21.38
C TRP A 419 8.01 6.17 22.16
N TYR A 420 6.74 5.77 22.12
CA TYR A 420 6.25 4.56 22.76
C TYR A 420 7.00 3.31 22.29
N THR A 421 7.26 3.21 21.00
CA THR A 421 7.94 2.04 20.40
C THR A 421 9.35 1.89 20.95
N GLN A 422 10.15 2.95 20.92
CA GLN A 422 11.54 2.88 21.39
C GLN A 422 11.62 2.77 22.91
N ASP A 423 10.71 3.41 23.64
CA ASP A 423 10.73 3.35 25.12
C ASP A 423 10.35 1.96 25.64
N ARG A 424 9.31 1.37 25.10
CA ARG A 424 8.80 0.06 25.55
C ARG A 424 9.63 -1.12 25.02
N PHE A 425 10.01 -1.12 23.75
CA PHE A 425 10.58 -2.30 23.09
C PHE A 425 12.09 -2.24 22.87
N LYS A 426 12.71 -1.08 23.05
CA LYS A 426 14.17 -0.87 22.86
C LYS A 426 14.69 -1.54 21.58
N PRO A 427 14.07 -1.24 20.40
CA PRO A 427 14.40 -1.95 19.18
C PRO A 427 15.83 -1.65 18.71
N LYS A 428 16.43 -2.60 17.99
CA LYS A 428 17.76 -2.40 17.38
C LYS A 428 17.75 -1.50 16.15
N THR A 429 16.58 -1.34 15.52
CA THR A 429 16.32 -0.39 14.45
C THR A 429 14.83 -0.11 14.35
N MET A 430 14.45 1.05 13.84
CA MET A 430 13.06 1.48 13.71
C MET A 430 12.82 2.10 12.33
N VAL A 431 11.80 1.64 11.63
CA VAL A 431 11.36 2.20 10.34
C VAL A 431 9.90 2.62 10.47
N ASN A 432 9.59 3.88 10.16
CA ASN A 432 8.19 4.29 10.10
C ASN A 432 7.76 4.67 8.68
N LEU A 433 6.49 4.42 8.38
CA LEU A 433 5.88 4.74 7.10
C LEU A 433 4.65 5.61 7.30
N ALA A 434 4.52 6.61 6.42
CA ALA A 434 3.37 7.51 6.43
C ALA A 434 3.09 8.07 5.03
N THR A 435 1.84 8.27 4.72
CA THR A 435 1.36 9.21 3.73
C THR A 435 1.43 10.60 4.36
N LEU A 436 2.67 11.14 4.44
CA LEU A 436 2.90 12.26 5.36
C LEU A 436 2.69 13.62 4.71
N THR A 437 3.23 13.81 3.48
CA THR A 437 3.27 15.15 2.91
C THR A 437 2.88 15.19 1.43
N GLY A 438 2.07 16.19 1.06
CA GLY A 438 1.89 16.54 -0.36
C GLY A 438 3.19 17.03 -1.00
N ALA A 439 4.12 17.54 -0.23
CA ALA A 439 5.41 18.05 -0.70
C ALA A 439 6.29 16.95 -1.31
N VAL A 440 6.25 15.71 -0.80
CA VAL A 440 7.01 14.60 -1.39
C VAL A 440 6.50 14.25 -2.80
N ILE A 441 5.20 14.41 -3.04
CA ILE A 441 4.61 14.18 -4.37
C ILE A 441 5.12 15.23 -5.37
N ILE A 442 5.25 16.49 -4.93
CA ILE A 442 5.81 17.56 -5.77
C ILE A 442 7.29 17.30 -6.08
N ALA A 443 8.05 16.78 -5.09
CA ALA A 443 9.47 16.53 -5.25
C ALA A 443 9.79 15.28 -6.07
N LEU A 444 9.09 14.16 -5.84
CA LEU A 444 9.44 12.83 -6.36
C LEU A 444 8.36 12.20 -7.26
N GLY A 445 7.20 12.85 -7.39
CA GLY A 445 6.07 12.29 -8.13
C GLY A 445 5.51 11.03 -7.47
N THR A 446 5.22 10.01 -8.30
CA THR A 446 4.62 8.74 -7.88
C THR A 446 5.54 7.54 -8.12
N ASP A 447 6.81 7.77 -8.49
CA ASP A 447 7.77 6.71 -8.84
C ASP A 447 8.71 6.35 -7.67
N HIS A 448 9.01 7.32 -6.78
CA HIS A 448 9.85 7.11 -5.61
C HIS A 448 9.13 7.59 -4.35
N ALA A 449 9.31 6.86 -3.23
CA ALA A 449 8.97 7.37 -1.91
C ALA A 449 10.15 8.15 -1.32
N GLY A 450 9.88 9.13 -0.46
CA GLY A 450 10.91 9.85 0.27
C GLY A 450 11.49 9.00 1.39
N LEU A 451 12.82 8.96 1.51
CA LEU A 451 13.55 8.29 2.58
C LEU A 451 14.31 9.33 3.40
N PHE A 452 14.10 9.33 4.70
CA PHE A 452 14.84 10.13 5.68
C PHE A 452 15.44 9.19 6.72
N SER A 453 16.67 9.42 7.16
CA SER A 453 17.32 8.55 8.14
C SER A 453 18.42 9.27 8.89
N ASN A 454 18.57 8.92 10.17
CA ASN A 454 19.69 9.31 11.01
C ASN A 454 20.87 8.32 10.94
N ASP A 455 20.77 7.27 10.10
CA ASP A 455 21.76 6.20 9.96
C ASP A 455 21.96 5.86 8.46
N ASP A 456 23.19 6.04 7.97
CA ASP A 456 23.51 5.86 6.55
C ASP A 456 23.39 4.39 6.13
N ALA A 457 23.86 3.47 6.97
CA ALA A 457 23.82 2.04 6.67
C ALA A 457 22.38 1.51 6.59
N LEU A 458 21.48 2.01 7.45
CA LEU A 458 20.05 1.70 7.40
C LEU A 458 19.42 2.24 6.10
N ALA A 459 19.75 3.48 5.74
CA ALA A 459 19.25 4.09 4.51
C ALA A 459 19.67 3.30 3.26
N GLU A 460 20.94 2.88 3.18
CA GLU A 460 21.48 2.07 2.08
C GLU A 460 20.78 0.69 1.98
N LYS A 461 20.58 0.00 3.11
CA LYS A 461 19.88 -1.28 3.17
C LYS A 461 18.44 -1.18 2.68
N LEU A 462 17.72 -0.14 3.10
CA LEU A 462 16.34 0.12 2.65
C LEU A 462 16.30 0.44 1.15
N ALA A 463 17.19 1.29 0.67
CA ALA A 463 17.27 1.64 -0.75
C ALA A 463 17.60 0.41 -1.62
N ALA A 464 18.52 -0.46 -1.17
CA ALA A 464 18.85 -1.71 -1.85
C ALA A 464 17.66 -2.67 -1.90
N ALA A 465 16.97 -2.85 -0.78
CA ALA A 465 15.75 -3.67 -0.72
C ALA A 465 14.65 -3.13 -1.65
N GLY A 466 14.42 -1.82 -1.65
CA GLY A 466 13.45 -1.17 -2.53
C GLY A 466 13.78 -1.35 -4.02
N LYS A 467 15.05 -1.20 -4.39
CA LYS A 467 15.53 -1.44 -5.75
C LYS A 467 15.29 -2.90 -6.20
N ALA A 468 15.54 -3.86 -5.30
CA ALA A 468 15.41 -5.29 -5.59
C ALA A 468 13.96 -5.72 -5.88
N VAL A 469 12.95 -4.96 -5.43
CA VAL A 469 11.53 -5.25 -5.63
C VAL A 469 10.79 -4.19 -6.46
N GLU A 470 11.51 -3.24 -7.07
CA GLU A 470 10.96 -2.11 -7.85
C GLU A 470 10.01 -1.20 -7.01
N GLU A 471 10.23 -1.10 -5.70
CA GLU A 471 9.62 -0.13 -4.80
C GLU A 471 10.67 0.89 -4.39
N LYS A 472 10.93 1.87 -5.25
CA LYS A 472 12.11 2.73 -5.20
C LYS A 472 12.01 3.80 -4.12
N LEU A 473 13.14 4.06 -3.47
CA LEU A 473 13.31 5.12 -2.48
C LEU A 473 14.30 6.18 -2.98
N TRP A 474 14.07 7.42 -2.59
CA TRP A 474 15.02 8.52 -2.80
C TRP A 474 15.31 9.20 -1.47
N ARG A 475 16.59 9.22 -1.06
CA ARG A 475 17.00 9.81 0.21
C ARG A 475 17.01 11.33 0.12
N LEU A 476 16.31 11.97 1.07
CA LEU A 476 16.27 13.41 1.29
C LEU A 476 17.03 13.76 2.58
N PRO A 477 17.59 14.98 2.70
CA PRO A 477 18.45 15.34 3.81
C PRO A 477 17.69 15.58 5.11
N LEU A 478 18.40 15.39 6.23
CA LEU A 478 18.09 15.92 7.56
C LEU A 478 19.26 16.80 7.99
N ALA A 479 19.00 18.00 8.51
CA ALA A 479 20.07 18.93 8.93
C ALA A 479 19.55 19.97 9.94
N ASP A 480 20.47 20.51 10.76
CA ASP A 480 20.18 21.52 11.78
C ASP A 480 19.48 22.77 11.23
N ALA A 481 19.78 23.15 9.97
CA ALA A 481 19.14 24.28 9.32
C ALA A 481 17.62 24.10 9.11
N TYR A 482 17.16 22.85 8.95
CA TYR A 482 15.73 22.51 8.88
C TYR A 482 15.15 22.35 10.29
N ASP A 483 15.91 21.77 11.21
CA ASP A 483 15.49 21.57 12.60
C ASP A 483 15.12 22.88 13.28
N LYS A 484 15.95 23.91 13.16
CA LYS A 484 15.70 25.26 13.72
C LYS A 484 14.43 25.92 13.19
N GLN A 485 13.94 25.54 12.01
CA GLN A 485 12.73 26.13 11.44
C GLN A 485 11.45 25.72 12.15
N ILE A 486 11.48 24.63 12.91
CA ILE A 486 10.35 24.16 13.71
C ILE A 486 10.44 24.55 15.19
N ASP A 487 11.39 25.39 15.60
CA ASP A 487 11.40 25.98 16.95
C ASP A 487 10.18 26.89 17.14
N SER A 488 9.55 26.84 18.31
CA SER A 488 8.43 27.69 18.70
C SER A 488 8.87 28.73 19.72
N ASP A 489 8.21 29.87 19.72
CA ASP A 489 8.45 30.92 20.71
C ASP A 489 7.78 30.64 22.08
N ILE A 490 6.79 29.68 22.09
CA ILE A 490 5.94 29.43 23.28
C ILE A 490 5.85 27.93 23.64
N ALA A 491 6.48 27.06 22.88
CA ALA A 491 6.57 25.62 23.11
C ALA A 491 7.95 25.12 22.70
N ASP A 492 8.26 23.83 22.89
CA ASP A 492 9.54 23.27 22.45
C ASP A 492 9.67 23.25 20.92
N MET A 493 8.55 23.12 20.23
CA MET A 493 8.51 23.11 18.76
C MET A 493 7.11 23.41 18.23
N LYS A 494 7.02 23.66 16.92
CA LYS A 494 5.77 23.74 16.17
C LYS A 494 5.69 22.61 15.12
N ASN A 495 4.48 22.20 14.76
CA ASN A 495 4.30 21.05 13.88
C ASN A 495 4.57 21.34 12.39
N ILE A 496 4.66 22.62 11.98
CA ILE A 496 5.06 23.05 10.63
C ILE A 496 5.90 24.32 10.68
N THR A 497 6.50 24.69 9.55
CA THR A 497 7.10 26.02 9.35
C THR A 497 6.06 27.02 8.84
N GLY A 498 6.39 28.31 8.85
CA GLY A 498 5.54 29.36 8.27
C GLY A 498 5.59 29.42 6.73
N SER A 499 6.39 28.59 6.07
CA SER A 499 6.50 28.53 4.60
C SER A 499 6.14 27.15 4.06
N ARG A 500 6.06 27.04 2.73
CA ARG A 500 5.88 25.74 2.04
C ARG A 500 7.21 25.08 1.67
N ASP A 501 8.34 25.72 1.97
CA ASP A 501 9.65 25.23 1.58
C ASP A 501 10.02 23.97 2.34
N ALA A 502 10.72 23.06 1.67
CA ALA A 502 11.21 21.81 2.23
C ALA A 502 10.17 20.97 2.99
N GLY A 503 8.89 21.04 2.64
CA GLY A 503 7.78 20.49 3.44
C GLY A 503 7.93 19.01 3.81
N SER A 504 8.47 18.16 2.92
CA SER A 504 8.74 16.76 3.26
C SER A 504 9.93 16.59 4.20
N ILE A 505 10.98 17.42 4.06
CA ILE A 505 12.15 17.43 4.93
C ILE A 505 11.74 17.88 6.34
N ILE A 506 10.92 18.92 6.44
CA ILE A 506 10.36 19.41 7.71
C ILE A 506 9.53 18.30 8.41
N GLY A 507 8.77 17.52 7.65
CA GLY A 507 8.08 16.34 8.19
C GLY A 507 9.04 15.32 8.81
N GLY A 508 10.08 14.94 8.07
CA GLY A 508 11.12 14.04 8.55
C GLY A 508 11.90 14.61 9.75
N GLN A 509 12.24 15.90 9.70
CA GLN A 509 12.95 16.61 10.78
C GLN A 509 12.13 16.65 12.07
N PHE A 510 10.82 16.95 11.98
CA PHE A 510 9.93 16.90 13.13
C PHE A 510 9.92 15.50 13.77
N LEU A 511 9.80 14.44 12.99
CA LEU A 511 9.80 13.06 13.50
C LEU A 511 11.13 12.71 14.18
N GLN A 512 12.26 13.21 13.68
CA GLN A 512 13.57 12.96 14.27
C GLN A 512 13.67 13.45 15.71
N ARG A 513 12.98 14.54 16.11
CA ARG A 513 12.93 15.03 17.49
C ARG A 513 12.29 14.03 18.47
N PHE A 514 11.56 13.05 17.97
CA PHE A 514 10.93 11.99 18.77
C PHE A 514 11.67 10.66 18.67
N VAL A 515 12.87 10.66 18.10
CA VAL A 515 13.75 9.50 18.01
C VAL A 515 15.02 9.77 18.80
N ASN A 516 15.33 8.85 19.73
CA ASN A 516 16.55 8.94 20.54
C ASN A 516 17.78 8.48 19.69
N LYS A 517 18.59 7.59 20.23
CA LYS A 517 19.80 7.06 19.56
C LYS A 517 19.56 5.80 18.72
N VAL A 518 18.30 5.43 18.51
CA VAL A 518 17.96 4.24 17.70
C VAL A 518 18.23 4.54 16.23
N PRO A 519 18.92 3.66 15.47
CA PRO A 519 18.97 3.75 14.02
C PRO A 519 17.56 3.79 13.45
N TRP A 520 17.22 4.88 12.77
CA TRP A 520 15.85 5.16 12.35
C TRP A 520 15.77 5.62 10.90
N ALA A 521 14.69 5.23 10.25
CA ALA A 521 14.31 5.73 8.94
C ALA A 521 12.81 6.04 8.88
N HIS A 522 12.47 7.11 8.17
CA HIS A 522 11.11 7.47 7.78
C HIS A 522 10.93 7.30 6.28
N LEU A 523 9.86 6.63 5.88
CA LEU A 523 9.43 6.49 4.49
C LEU A 523 8.16 7.31 4.28
N ASP A 524 8.27 8.42 3.54
CA ASP A 524 7.10 9.20 3.11
C ASP A 524 6.55 8.59 1.81
N ILE A 525 5.48 7.82 1.96
CA ILE A 525 4.85 7.04 0.88
C ILE A 525 3.62 7.75 0.28
N ALA A 526 3.40 9.03 0.55
CA ALA A 526 2.22 9.76 0.07
C ALA A 526 2.06 9.69 -1.46
N GLY A 527 3.18 9.74 -2.22
CA GLY A 527 3.15 9.66 -3.68
C GLY A 527 2.99 8.24 -4.23
N THR A 528 3.29 7.20 -3.43
CA THR A 528 3.38 5.82 -3.91
C THR A 528 2.27 4.90 -3.41
N THR A 529 1.42 5.35 -2.49
CA THR A 529 0.34 4.55 -1.88
C THR A 529 -0.76 4.21 -2.87
N TRP A 530 -1.01 5.06 -3.88
CA TRP A 530 -2.10 4.91 -4.84
C TRP A 530 -1.62 5.06 -6.28
N SER A 531 -2.08 4.19 -7.19
CA SER A 531 -1.80 4.27 -8.63
C SER A 531 -3.04 4.70 -9.42
N SER A 532 -2.89 5.72 -10.25
CA SER A 532 -3.96 6.20 -11.15
C SER A 532 -4.16 5.28 -12.38
N LYS A 533 -3.23 4.37 -12.63
CA LYS A 533 -3.21 3.47 -13.80
C LYS A 533 -2.78 2.06 -13.42
N ASP A 534 -3.12 1.10 -14.26
CA ASP A 534 -2.58 -0.25 -14.16
C ASP A 534 -1.09 -0.28 -14.49
N THR A 535 -0.35 -1.07 -13.72
CA THR A 535 1.03 -1.49 -14.03
C THR A 535 1.08 -3.02 -14.10
N PRO A 536 2.17 -3.63 -14.56
CA PRO A 536 2.24 -5.09 -14.66
C PRO A 536 1.84 -5.84 -13.38
N THR A 537 2.31 -5.41 -12.22
CA THR A 537 2.05 -6.11 -10.94
C THR A 537 1.06 -5.38 -10.02
N VAL A 538 0.67 -4.15 -10.38
CA VAL A 538 -0.22 -3.31 -9.55
C VAL A 538 -1.42 -2.87 -10.37
N PRO A 539 -2.63 -3.33 -10.07
CA PRO A 539 -3.86 -2.77 -10.61
C PRO A 539 -4.04 -1.30 -10.19
N LYS A 540 -4.77 -0.51 -10.99
CA LYS A 540 -5.20 0.83 -10.58
C LYS A 540 -5.83 0.79 -9.19
N GLY A 541 -5.39 1.67 -8.29
CA GLY A 541 -5.84 1.72 -6.90
C GLY A 541 -4.69 1.60 -5.92
N ALA A 542 -4.96 1.00 -4.77
CA ALA A 542 -3.99 0.79 -3.70
C ALA A 542 -2.81 -0.07 -4.17
N THR A 543 -1.60 0.42 -3.96
CA THR A 543 -0.36 -0.25 -4.42
C THR A 543 0.16 -1.27 -3.43
N ALA A 544 0.02 -1.00 -2.12
CA ALA A 544 0.72 -1.65 -1.01
C ALA A 544 2.25 -1.45 -1.07
N PHE A 545 2.70 -0.32 -1.63
CA PHE A 545 4.11 0.07 -1.62
C PHE A 545 4.67 0.02 -0.20
N GLY A 546 5.77 -0.68 -0.01
CA GLY A 546 6.43 -0.88 1.28
C GLY A 546 6.35 -2.31 1.80
N VAL A 547 5.31 -3.08 1.52
CA VAL A 547 5.20 -4.48 2.01
C VAL A 547 6.31 -5.36 1.45
N ARG A 548 6.52 -5.35 0.13
CA ARG A 548 7.56 -6.13 -0.55
C ARG A 548 8.96 -5.63 -0.20
N LEU A 549 9.12 -4.31 -0.13
CA LEU A 549 10.35 -3.65 0.27
C LEU A 549 10.78 -4.06 1.68
N LEU A 550 9.87 -3.95 2.65
CA LEU A 550 10.18 -4.27 4.05
C LEU A 550 10.36 -5.78 4.27
N ASP A 551 9.58 -6.62 3.59
CA ASP A 551 9.82 -8.07 3.62
C ASP A 551 11.22 -8.42 3.08
N ARG A 552 11.64 -7.79 1.98
CA ARG A 552 12.97 -7.94 1.40
C ARG A 552 14.05 -7.42 2.34
N PHE A 553 13.84 -6.24 2.94
CA PHE A 553 14.75 -5.66 3.92
C PHE A 553 14.97 -6.57 5.13
N VAL A 554 13.88 -7.15 5.67
CA VAL A 554 13.94 -8.13 6.78
C VAL A 554 14.72 -9.37 6.35
N THR A 555 14.39 -9.92 5.20
CA THR A 555 15.02 -11.14 4.66
C THR A 555 16.53 -10.98 4.51
N ASP A 556 16.96 -9.89 3.90
CA ASP A 556 18.37 -9.71 3.56
C ASP A 556 19.25 -9.33 4.77
N ASN A 557 18.64 -8.75 5.83
CA ASN A 557 19.45 -8.14 6.89
C ASN A 557 19.22 -8.73 8.28
N TYR A 558 18.12 -9.50 8.50
CA TYR A 558 17.75 -9.89 9.87
C TYR A 558 17.37 -11.36 10.04
N GLU A 559 17.29 -12.17 8.99
CA GLU A 559 16.91 -13.59 9.08
C GLU A 559 18.08 -14.57 9.01
N GLY A 560 19.28 -14.10 8.72
CA GLY A 560 20.50 -14.90 8.58
C GLY A 560 21.06 -15.42 9.91
#